data_1078e902ca03cfa93cc4bbb112124f26
#
_entry.id   1078e902ca03cfa93cc4bbb112124f26
#
_cell.length_a   1.000
_cell.length_b   1.000
_cell.length_c   1.000
_cell.angle_alpha   90.00
_cell.angle_beta   90.00
_cell.angle_gamma   90.00
#
_symmetry.space_group_name_H-M   'P 1'
#
loop_
_entity.id
_entity.type
_entity.pdbx_description
1 polymer ?
#
loop_
_entity_poly.entity_id
_entity_poly.type
_entity_poly.pdbx_seq_one_letter_code
_entity_poly.pdbx_strand_id
1 'polypeptide(L)'
;EMGLALSSKQEAAVYAAYRHSLSIITGSPGTGKTTVLKTILEVYRRLHPKGEIVLMAPTGRASRRMAESTGFDKARTLHSGLGLGSEEDDANRNRKQEPLSADLIIVDEFSMVDMWLADKFFSRIKDGARVVLVGDPDQLPSVGAGNVFRELIDCGLIPVTVLDQIFRQSKDSLIAYNAKFINEGNTKLYFGPDFVFMASDNQAEAAERIIARYCREIAESGIDRVQILSPFRSEGAASAEQLNEAIREVVNPFRSAEEEIKIGVKVFRVN
;
A
#
# COMPACT_ATOMS: atom_id res chain seq x y z
N GLU A 1 22.58 -9.27 16.31
CA GLU A 1 22.87 -7.82 16.53
C GLU A 1 22.67 -7.08 15.19
N MET A 2 21.46 -6.56 14.95
CA MET A 2 21.14 -5.80 13.73
C MET A 2 21.54 -4.33 13.80
N GLY A 3 22.15 -3.87 14.90
CA GLY A 3 22.56 -2.47 15.08
C GLY A 3 21.42 -1.44 15.05
N LEU A 4 20.17 -1.86 14.89
CA LEU A 4 18.98 -1.02 14.89
C LEU A 4 18.34 -1.05 16.28
N ALA A 5 18.38 0.07 17.00
CA ALA A 5 17.60 0.24 18.20
C ALA A 5 16.13 0.38 17.84
N LEU A 6 15.31 -0.60 18.21
CA LEU A 6 13.85 -0.51 18.08
C LEU A 6 13.30 0.37 19.19
N SER A 7 12.19 1.08 18.90
CA SER A 7 11.44 1.71 19.97
C SER A 7 10.66 0.67 20.79
N SER A 8 10.24 1.03 22.00
CA SER A 8 9.44 0.15 22.86
C SER A 8 8.18 -0.39 22.18
N LYS A 9 7.51 0.43 21.36
CA LYS A 9 6.34 -0.01 20.58
C LYS A 9 6.70 -0.94 19.42
N GLN A 10 7.83 -0.71 18.77
CA GLN A 10 8.33 -1.64 17.74
C GLN A 10 8.72 -3.00 18.35
N GLU A 11 9.36 -2.99 19.51
CA GLU A 11 9.64 -4.22 20.26
C GLU A 11 8.36 -4.94 20.66
N ALA A 12 7.37 -4.23 21.21
CA ALA A 12 6.07 -4.79 21.55
C ALA A 12 5.37 -5.45 20.35
N ALA A 13 5.45 -4.83 19.15
CA ALA A 13 4.90 -5.39 17.92
C ALA A 13 5.59 -6.71 17.54
N VAL A 14 6.93 -6.77 17.65
CA VAL A 14 7.68 -8.00 17.42
C VAL A 14 7.26 -9.07 18.44
N TYR A 15 7.18 -8.74 19.71
CA TYR A 15 6.74 -9.70 20.74
C TYR A 15 5.33 -10.22 20.49
N ALA A 16 4.38 -9.34 20.10
CA ALA A 16 3.00 -9.72 19.82
C ALA A 16 2.94 -10.75 18.68
N ALA A 17 3.71 -10.57 17.61
CA ALA A 17 3.80 -11.50 16.49
C ALA A 17 4.23 -12.91 16.88
N TYR A 18 4.97 -13.06 17.98
CA TYR A 18 5.43 -14.38 18.48
C TYR A 18 4.55 -14.96 19.58
N ARG A 19 3.85 -14.13 20.33
CA ARG A 19 3.02 -14.60 21.45
C ARG A 19 1.62 -14.99 21.02
N HIS A 20 1.12 -14.45 19.91
CA HIS A 20 -0.26 -14.63 19.46
C HIS A 20 -0.32 -15.27 18.07
N SER A 21 -1.38 -16.03 17.82
CA SER A 21 -1.63 -16.61 16.49
C SER A 21 -2.05 -15.55 15.47
N LEU A 22 -2.70 -14.48 15.92
CA LEU A 22 -3.07 -13.32 15.13
C LEU A 22 -2.67 -12.05 15.87
N SER A 23 -2.01 -11.11 15.18
CA SER A 23 -1.66 -9.80 15.71
C SER A 23 -1.77 -8.73 14.62
N ILE A 24 -2.02 -7.50 15.05
CA ILE A 24 -2.17 -6.34 14.17
C ILE A 24 -1.10 -5.31 14.50
N ILE A 25 -0.46 -4.79 13.45
CA ILE A 25 0.49 -3.68 13.52
C ILE A 25 -0.09 -2.54 12.71
N THR A 26 -0.36 -1.43 13.34
CA THR A 26 -0.88 -0.24 12.68
C THR A 26 -0.04 0.99 12.96
N GLY A 27 -0.18 2.01 12.14
CA GLY A 27 0.51 3.30 12.29
C GLY A 27 0.61 4.04 10.98
N SER A 28 0.74 5.35 11.07
CA SER A 28 0.86 6.26 9.94
C SER A 28 2.11 5.98 9.07
N PRO A 29 2.20 6.51 7.85
CA PRO A 29 3.40 6.41 7.04
C PRO A 29 4.64 6.94 7.77
N GLY A 30 5.77 6.23 7.68
CA GLY A 30 7.03 6.64 8.31
C GLY A 30 7.21 6.25 9.79
N THR A 31 6.29 5.51 10.39
CA THR A 31 6.39 5.02 11.78
C THR A 31 7.25 3.75 11.93
N GLY A 32 7.83 3.26 10.85
CA GLY A 32 8.76 2.14 10.89
C GLY A 32 8.10 0.76 10.82
N LYS A 33 6.88 0.64 10.28
CA LYS A 33 6.23 -0.67 10.03
C LYS A 33 7.15 -1.65 9.31
N THR A 34 7.82 -1.20 8.24
CA THR A 34 8.78 -2.02 7.48
C THR A 34 9.95 -2.52 8.33
N THR A 35 10.47 -1.71 9.25
CA THR A 35 11.54 -2.09 10.17
C THR A 35 11.08 -3.21 11.11
N VAL A 36 9.87 -3.10 11.63
CA VAL A 36 9.26 -4.15 12.47
C VAL A 36 9.09 -5.44 11.66
N LEU A 37 8.59 -5.36 10.42
CA LEU A 37 8.45 -6.54 9.55
C LEU A 37 9.79 -7.23 9.28
N LYS A 38 10.85 -6.48 8.96
CA LYS A 38 12.21 -7.04 8.81
C LYS A 38 12.66 -7.77 10.06
N THR A 39 12.43 -7.16 11.21
CA THR A 39 12.83 -7.76 12.49
C THR A 39 12.05 -9.05 12.76
N ILE A 40 10.72 -9.06 12.53
CA ILE A 40 9.91 -10.27 12.67
C ILE A 40 10.45 -11.38 11.76
N LEU A 41 10.70 -11.09 10.48
CA LEU A 41 11.21 -12.07 9.51
C LEU A 41 12.57 -12.62 9.91
N GLU A 42 13.50 -11.77 10.33
CA GLU A 42 14.85 -12.18 10.73
C GLU A 42 14.82 -13.07 11.99
N VAL A 43 14.08 -12.66 13.01
CA VAL A 43 13.91 -13.45 14.23
C VAL A 43 13.24 -14.78 13.92
N TYR A 44 12.20 -14.79 13.06
CA TYR A 44 11.51 -16.03 12.68
C TYR A 44 12.45 -17.02 12.00
N ARG A 45 13.24 -16.59 11.03
CA ARG A 45 14.20 -17.43 10.33
C ARG A 45 15.24 -18.05 11.26
N ARG A 46 15.66 -17.31 12.30
CA ARG A 46 16.61 -17.81 13.30
C ARG A 46 15.99 -18.86 14.23
N LEU A 47 14.74 -18.62 14.66
CA LEU A 47 14.03 -19.53 15.56
C LEU A 47 13.47 -20.76 14.85
N HIS A 48 13.05 -20.58 13.59
CA HIS A 48 12.39 -21.60 12.77
C HIS A 48 13.06 -21.72 11.39
N PRO A 49 14.29 -22.29 11.30
CA PRO A 49 15.05 -22.34 10.03
C PRO A 49 14.34 -23.12 8.91
N LYS A 50 13.41 -24.01 9.26
CA LYS A 50 12.61 -24.83 8.34
C LYS A 50 11.16 -24.31 8.21
N GLY A 51 10.81 -23.27 8.93
CA GLY A 51 9.46 -22.72 8.91
C GLY A 51 9.16 -21.99 7.59
N GLU A 52 7.97 -22.24 7.05
CA GLU A 52 7.52 -21.60 5.83
C GLU A 52 6.94 -20.21 6.11
N ILE A 53 7.41 -19.23 5.35
CA ILE A 53 6.99 -17.83 5.46
C ILE A 53 6.29 -17.42 4.15
N VAL A 54 5.15 -16.78 4.27
CA VAL A 54 4.44 -16.17 3.15
C VAL A 54 4.20 -14.68 3.43
N LEU A 55 4.61 -13.85 2.48
CA LEU A 55 4.35 -12.41 2.48
C LEU A 55 3.33 -12.08 1.40
N MET A 56 2.30 -11.33 1.78
CA MET A 56 1.24 -10.93 0.84
C MET A 56 0.88 -9.45 1.01
N ALA A 57 0.32 -8.87 -0.05
CA ALA A 57 -0.27 -7.54 -0.04
C ALA A 57 -1.45 -7.50 -1.02
N PRO A 58 -2.40 -6.56 -0.90
CA PRO A 58 -3.57 -6.49 -1.78
C PRO A 58 -3.21 -6.19 -3.24
N THR A 59 -2.14 -5.43 -3.48
CA THR A 59 -1.77 -4.95 -4.82
C THR A 59 -0.37 -5.42 -5.23
N GLY A 60 -0.13 -5.53 -6.55
CA GLY A 60 1.18 -5.89 -7.10
C GLY A 60 2.28 -4.87 -6.77
N ARG A 61 1.93 -3.58 -6.64
CA ARG A 61 2.88 -2.54 -6.23
C ARG A 61 3.28 -2.70 -4.77
N ALA A 62 2.31 -2.95 -3.89
CA ALA A 62 2.56 -3.17 -2.48
C ALA A 62 3.40 -4.44 -2.24
N SER A 63 3.10 -5.54 -2.94
CA SER A 63 3.86 -6.79 -2.82
C SER A 63 5.32 -6.64 -3.29
N ARG A 64 5.57 -5.94 -4.40
CA ARG A 64 6.94 -5.64 -4.85
C ARG A 64 7.69 -4.77 -3.83
N ARG A 65 7.06 -3.70 -3.34
CA ARG A 65 7.65 -2.84 -2.33
C ARG A 65 7.95 -3.59 -1.03
N MET A 66 7.07 -4.52 -0.64
CA MET A 66 7.29 -5.40 0.50
C MET A 66 8.50 -6.31 0.27
N ALA A 67 8.63 -6.93 -0.91
CA ALA A 67 9.77 -7.75 -1.27
C ALA A 67 11.08 -6.96 -1.20
N GLU A 68 11.16 -5.82 -1.91
CA GLU A 68 12.33 -4.94 -1.93
C GLU A 68 12.72 -4.46 -0.53
N SER A 69 11.73 -4.02 0.24
CA SER A 69 11.95 -3.43 1.55
C SER A 69 12.33 -4.45 2.61
N THR A 70 11.87 -5.70 2.52
CA THR A 70 12.18 -6.77 3.47
C THR A 70 13.34 -7.65 3.05
N GLY A 71 13.76 -7.57 1.79
CA GLY A 71 14.73 -8.51 1.20
C GLY A 71 14.19 -9.94 1.07
N PHE A 72 12.86 -10.09 0.94
CA PHE A 72 12.18 -11.35 0.79
C PHE A 72 11.53 -11.47 -0.59
N ASP A 73 12.19 -12.13 -1.52
CA ASP A 73 11.85 -12.14 -2.96
C ASP A 73 10.49 -12.77 -3.32
N LYS A 74 9.86 -13.49 -2.37
CA LYS A 74 8.64 -14.26 -2.61
C LYS A 74 7.34 -13.58 -2.15
N ALA A 75 7.36 -12.24 -1.97
CA ALA A 75 6.12 -11.53 -1.67
C ALA A 75 5.17 -11.56 -2.88
N ARG A 76 3.88 -11.82 -2.63
CA ARG A 76 2.83 -11.99 -3.66
C ARG A 76 1.64 -11.08 -3.39
N THR A 77 0.77 -10.92 -4.39
CA THR A 77 -0.56 -10.37 -4.12
C THR A 77 -1.41 -11.39 -3.37
N LEU A 78 -2.37 -10.92 -2.56
CA LEU A 78 -3.35 -11.81 -1.92
C LEU A 78 -4.04 -12.71 -2.95
N HIS A 79 -4.52 -12.14 -4.07
CA HIS A 79 -5.13 -12.91 -5.15
C HIS A 79 -4.21 -14.04 -5.65
N SER A 80 -2.96 -13.71 -5.98
CA SER A 80 -2.00 -14.71 -6.45
C SER A 80 -1.60 -15.72 -5.36
N GLY A 81 -1.44 -15.27 -4.11
CA GLY A 81 -1.08 -16.14 -2.98
C GLY A 81 -2.19 -17.12 -2.61
N LEU A 82 -3.43 -16.73 -2.84
CA LEU A 82 -4.62 -17.54 -2.62
C LEU A 82 -5.06 -18.31 -3.90
N GLY A 83 -4.36 -18.16 -5.04
CA GLY A 83 -4.74 -18.78 -6.30
C GLY A 83 -6.06 -18.27 -6.84
N LEU A 84 -6.43 -17.02 -6.57
CA LEU A 84 -7.65 -16.39 -7.04
C LEU A 84 -7.38 -15.71 -8.40
N GLY A 85 -8.23 -15.93 -9.41
CA GLY A 85 -8.15 -15.23 -10.70
C GLY A 85 -7.61 -16.04 -11.88
N SER A 86 -7.52 -17.38 -11.81
CA SER A 86 -7.43 -18.23 -12.98
C SER A 86 -8.84 -18.52 -13.53
N GLU A 87 -9.00 -18.59 -14.86
CA GLU A 87 -10.28 -18.96 -15.51
C GLU A 87 -10.81 -20.35 -15.05
N GLU A 88 -9.95 -21.16 -14.45
CA GLU A 88 -10.31 -22.44 -13.83
C GLU A 88 -11.05 -22.27 -12.48
N ASP A 89 -10.97 -21.11 -11.84
CA ASP A 89 -11.59 -20.87 -10.51
C ASP A 89 -13.12 -20.80 -10.57
N ASP A 90 -13.71 -20.38 -11.67
CA ASP A 90 -15.17 -20.38 -11.87
C ASP A 90 -15.74 -21.81 -11.96
N ALA A 91 -14.97 -22.75 -12.48
CA ALA A 91 -15.34 -24.17 -12.53
C ALA A 91 -15.07 -24.91 -11.19
N ASN A 92 -14.19 -24.38 -10.35
CA ASN A 92 -13.74 -24.99 -9.09
C ASN A 92 -14.28 -24.33 -7.81
N ARG A 93 -15.29 -23.46 -7.89
CA ARG A 93 -15.90 -22.77 -6.72
C ARG A 93 -16.30 -23.69 -5.56
N ASN A 94 -16.48 -25.00 -5.83
CA ASN A 94 -16.86 -25.99 -4.83
C ASN A 94 -15.74 -26.92 -4.36
N ARG A 95 -14.51 -26.81 -4.87
CA ARG A 95 -13.39 -27.57 -4.30
C ARG A 95 -12.93 -26.91 -3.00
N LYS A 96 -12.83 -27.71 -1.94
CA LYS A 96 -12.13 -27.30 -0.71
C LYS A 96 -10.72 -26.89 -1.10
N GLN A 97 -10.47 -25.58 -1.08
CA GLN A 97 -9.15 -25.04 -1.37
C GLN A 97 -8.21 -25.47 -0.23
N GLU A 98 -7.05 -25.99 -0.55
CA GLU A 98 -6.08 -26.43 0.45
C GLU A 98 -5.59 -25.27 1.30
N PRO A 99 -5.38 -25.47 2.61
CA PRO A 99 -4.78 -24.46 3.47
C PRO A 99 -3.40 -24.00 2.94
N LEU A 100 -3.04 -22.77 3.22
CA LEU A 100 -1.69 -22.28 2.97
C LEU A 100 -0.69 -23.10 3.82
N SER A 101 0.40 -23.56 3.20
CA SER A 101 1.43 -24.33 3.90
C SER A 101 2.21 -23.51 4.93
N ALA A 102 2.14 -22.19 4.88
CA ALA A 102 2.90 -21.25 5.67
C ALA A 102 2.69 -21.36 7.18
N ASP A 103 3.78 -21.26 7.94
CA ASP A 103 3.79 -21.21 9.40
C ASP A 103 3.74 -19.77 9.92
N LEU A 104 4.27 -18.83 9.14
CA LEU A 104 4.13 -17.39 9.35
C LEU A 104 3.58 -16.71 8.10
N ILE A 105 2.50 -15.99 8.25
CA ILE A 105 1.86 -15.23 7.19
C ILE A 105 1.87 -13.76 7.60
N ILE A 106 2.41 -12.90 6.75
CA ILE A 106 2.37 -11.46 6.95
C ILE A 106 1.62 -10.84 5.77
N VAL A 107 0.61 -10.02 6.07
CA VAL A 107 -0.14 -9.28 5.07
C VAL A 107 0.03 -7.80 5.34
N ASP A 108 0.67 -7.09 4.40
CA ASP A 108 0.83 -5.63 4.45
C ASP A 108 -0.30 -4.93 3.68
N GLU A 109 -0.54 -3.65 3.99
CA GLU A 109 -1.63 -2.82 3.45
C GLU A 109 -3.03 -3.47 3.62
N PHE A 110 -3.26 -4.13 4.76
CA PHE A 110 -4.51 -4.88 5.00
C PHE A 110 -5.75 -3.97 5.06
N SER A 111 -5.58 -2.67 5.26
CA SER A 111 -6.67 -1.68 5.16
C SER A 111 -7.38 -1.67 3.80
N MET A 112 -6.71 -2.15 2.73
CA MET A 112 -7.29 -2.26 1.38
C MET A 112 -8.02 -3.59 1.13
N VAL A 113 -8.09 -4.49 2.11
CA VAL A 113 -8.70 -5.81 1.99
C VAL A 113 -10.18 -5.72 2.32
N ASP A 114 -11.04 -6.09 1.36
CA ASP A 114 -12.48 -6.14 1.55
C ASP A 114 -12.95 -7.43 2.24
N MET A 115 -14.23 -7.51 2.54
CA MET A 115 -14.85 -8.64 3.24
C MET A 115 -14.69 -9.96 2.46
N TRP A 116 -14.87 -9.93 1.13
CA TRP A 116 -14.76 -11.12 0.32
C TRP A 116 -13.33 -11.68 0.31
N LEU A 117 -12.34 -10.82 0.09
CA LEU A 117 -10.94 -11.22 0.06
C LEU A 117 -10.45 -11.65 1.45
N ALA A 118 -10.95 -11.00 2.51
CA ALA A 118 -10.67 -11.40 3.88
C ALA A 118 -11.24 -12.79 4.20
N ASP A 119 -12.48 -13.10 3.79
CA ASP A 119 -13.07 -14.44 3.92
C ASP A 119 -12.21 -15.49 3.24
N LYS A 120 -11.81 -15.26 1.99
CA LYS A 120 -10.92 -16.16 1.25
C LYS A 120 -9.56 -16.34 1.92
N PHE A 121 -9.02 -15.29 2.49
CA PHE A 121 -7.75 -15.34 3.20
C PHE A 121 -7.85 -16.15 4.49
N PHE A 122 -8.77 -15.79 5.39
CA PHE A 122 -8.89 -16.45 6.69
C PHE A 122 -9.28 -17.92 6.58
N SER A 123 -10.12 -18.27 5.61
CA SER A 123 -10.50 -19.67 5.36
C SER A 123 -9.35 -20.57 4.90
N ARG A 124 -8.22 -19.99 4.48
CA ARG A 124 -7.03 -20.71 3.99
C ARG A 124 -5.88 -20.79 5.02
N ILE A 125 -6.05 -20.22 6.20
CA ILE A 125 -5.03 -20.29 7.26
C ILE A 125 -5.07 -21.67 7.90
N LYS A 126 -3.93 -22.36 7.92
CA LYS A 126 -3.83 -23.66 8.60
C LYS A 126 -3.77 -23.49 10.12
N ASP A 127 -4.19 -24.52 10.83
CA ASP A 127 -4.06 -24.56 12.28
C ASP A 127 -2.59 -24.42 12.72
N GLY A 128 -2.36 -23.59 13.73
CA GLY A 128 -1.05 -23.31 14.28
C GLY A 128 -0.22 -22.27 13.50
N ALA A 129 -0.67 -21.79 12.36
CA ALA A 129 -0.02 -20.69 11.66
C ALA A 129 -0.11 -19.38 12.45
N ARG A 130 0.91 -18.54 12.31
CA ARG A 130 0.93 -17.17 12.85
C ARG A 130 0.60 -16.19 11.74
N VAL A 131 -0.26 -15.23 12.06
CA VAL A 131 -0.69 -14.18 11.12
C VAL A 131 -0.38 -12.81 11.69
N VAL A 132 0.28 -11.99 10.91
CA VAL A 132 0.54 -10.58 11.22
C VAL A 132 -0.12 -9.72 10.15
N LEU A 133 -1.11 -8.95 10.54
CA LEU A 133 -1.78 -7.99 9.66
C LEU A 133 -1.16 -6.62 9.87
N VAL A 134 -0.76 -5.98 8.79
CA VAL A 134 -0.14 -4.66 8.83
C VAL A 134 -0.93 -3.70 7.95
N GLY A 135 -1.18 -2.51 8.43
CA GLY A 135 -1.93 -1.51 7.68
C GLY A 135 -2.04 -0.18 8.42
N ASP A 136 -2.81 0.69 7.84
CA ASP A 136 -3.12 2.00 8.40
C ASP A 136 -4.62 2.26 8.23
N PRO A 137 -5.41 2.23 9.33
CA PRO A 137 -6.85 2.38 9.25
C PRO A 137 -7.30 3.78 8.82
N ASP A 138 -6.39 4.74 8.80
CA ASP A 138 -6.65 6.12 8.39
C ASP A 138 -6.33 6.36 6.90
N GLN A 139 -5.76 5.36 6.22
CA GLN A 139 -5.62 5.36 4.76
C GLN A 139 -6.92 4.95 4.07
N LEU A 140 -6.94 5.05 2.73
CA LEU A 140 -8.10 4.69 1.94
C LEU A 140 -8.53 3.24 2.23
N PRO A 141 -9.82 3.02 2.53
CA PRO A 141 -10.35 1.67 2.76
C PRO A 141 -10.39 0.86 1.47
N SER A 142 -10.80 -0.39 1.58
CA SER A 142 -11.05 -1.26 0.43
C SER A 142 -12.09 -0.66 -0.52
N VAL A 143 -11.96 -0.97 -1.82
CA VAL A 143 -12.97 -0.61 -2.83
C VAL A 143 -14.21 -1.49 -2.71
N GLY A 144 -14.01 -2.75 -2.35
CA GLY A 144 -15.08 -3.71 -2.07
C GLY A 144 -15.76 -3.46 -0.72
N ALA A 145 -16.86 -4.15 -0.48
CA ALA A 145 -17.66 -4.00 0.73
C ALA A 145 -16.90 -4.41 2.00
N GLY A 146 -17.11 -3.64 3.07
CA GLY A 146 -16.58 -3.90 4.40
C GLY A 146 -15.29 -3.15 4.73
N ASN A 147 -15.11 -2.78 5.99
CA ASN A 147 -13.89 -2.17 6.52
C ASN A 147 -13.24 -3.14 7.53
N VAL A 148 -12.83 -4.30 7.00
CA VAL A 148 -12.39 -5.45 7.82
C VAL A 148 -11.26 -5.08 8.77
N PHE A 149 -10.28 -4.31 8.30
CA PHE A 149 -9.13 -3.97 9.13
C PHE A 149 -9.52 -3.11 10.35
N ARG A 150 -10.39 -2.12 10.14
CA ARG A 150 -10.93 -1.28 11.20
C ARG A 150 -11.75 -2.11 12.19
N GLU A 151 -12.64 -2.96 11.69
CA GLU A 151 -13.47 -3.83 12.52
C GLU A 151 -12.64 -4.80 13.38
N LEU A 152 -11.57 -5.37 12.82
CA LEU A 152 -10.64 -6.22 13.56
C LEU A 152 -9.86 -5.45 14.65
N ILE A 153 -9.54 -4.18 14.42
CA ILE A 153 -8.92 -3.31 15.44
C ILE A 153 -9.93 -3.01 16.54
N ASP A 154 -11.13 -2.61 16.17
CA ASP A 154 -12.15 -2.10 17.09
C ASP A 154 -12.83 -3.22 17.92
N CYS A 155 -12.77 -4.48 17.47
CA CYS A 155 -13.33 -5.62 18.21
C CYS A 155 -12.64 -5.86 19.56
N GLY A 156 -11.42 -5.38 19.77
CA GLY A 156 -10.68 -5.49 21.02
C GLY A 156 -10.21 -6.91 21.41
N LEU A 157 -10.42 -7.91 20.55
CA LEU A 157 -10.06 -9.31 20.82
C LEU A 157 -8.66 -9.67 20.28
N ILE A 158 -8.15 -8.91 19.35
CA ILE A 158 -6.87 -9.15 18.69
C ILE A 158 -5.83 -8.18 19.26
N PRO A 159 -4.62 -8.64 19.59
CA PRO A 159 -3.54 -7.74 20.00
C PRO A 159 -3.19 -6.74 18.89
N VAL A 160 -3.37 -5.45 19.18
CA VAL A 160 -3.08 -4.34 18.27
C VAL A 160 -1.90 -3.56 18.81
N THR A 161 -0.86 -3.36 18.00
CA THR A 161 0.24 -2.46 18.32
C THR A 161 0.20 -1.23 17.40
N VAL A 162 -0.02 -0.07 18.00
CA VAL A 162 -0.05 1.21 17.29
C VAL A 162 1.34 1.85 17.33
N LEU A 163 1.97 1.96 16.16
CA LEU A 163 3.25 2.67 16.00
C LEU A 163 2.96 4.16 15.76
N ASP A 164 3.30 4.99 16.71
CA ASP A 164 3.01 6.43 16.71
C ASP A 164 4.25 7.33 16.58
N GLN A 165 5.45 6.76 16.66
CA GLN A 165 6.68 7.52 16.49
C GLN A 165 7.03 7.64 15.00
N ILE A 166 7.06 8.86 14.50
CA ILE A 166 7.46 9.16 13.13
C ILE A 166 8.98 9.30 13.09
N PHE A 167 9.67 8.37 12.42
CA PHE A 167 11.14 8.33 12.29
C PHE A 167 11.66 9.05 11.04
N ARG A 168 10.79 9.39 10.07
CA ARG A 168 11.19 10.18 8.90
C ARG A 168 11.43 11.64 9.29
N GLN A 169 12.38 12.29 8.60
CA GLN A 169 12.73 13.72 8.72
C GLN A 169 11.56 14.71 8.49
N SER A 170 10.34 14.25 8.59
CA SER A 170 9.11 14.97 8.25
C SER A 170 8.44 15.67 9.43
N LYS A 171 9.15 15.89 10.54
CA LYS A 171 8.56 16.69 11.64
C LYS A 171 8.17 18.10 11.19
N ASP A 172 8.82 18.60 10.14
CA ASP A 172 8.58 19.93 9.57
C ASP A 172 7.86 19.88 8.21
N SER A 173 7.42 18.69 7.75
CA SER A 173 6.73 18.58 6.46
C SER A 173 5.25 18.94 6.58
N LEU A 174 4.83 19.93 5.81
CA LEU A 174 3.42 20.33 5.68
C LEU A 174 2.56 19.19 5.12
N ILE A 175 3.13 18.28 4.33
CA ILE A 175 2.41 17.10 3.82
C ILE A 175 1.92 16.23 4.99
N ALA A 176 2.81 15.88 5.93
CA ALA A 176 2.46 15.05 7.08
C ALA A 176 1.50 15.76 8.04
N TYR A 177 1.73 17.07 8.23
CA TYR A 177 0.90 17.90 9.10
C TYR A 177 -0.53 18.04 8.55
N ASN A 178 -0.66 18.41 7.27
CA ASN A 178 -1.96 18.54 6.63
C ASN A 178 -2.70 17.21 6.49
N ALA A 179 -1.98 16.11 6.25
CA ALA A 179 -2.59 14.78 6.21
C ALA A 179 -3.28 14.43 7.54
N LYS A 180 -2.63 14.74 8.67
CA LYS A 180 -3.24 14.60 10.00
C LYS A 180 -4.49 15.48 10.15
N PHE A 181 -4.42 16.74 9.75
CA PHE A 181 -5.55 17.66 9.82
C PHE A 181 -6.74 17.20 8.98
N ILE A 182 -6.48 16.75 7.76
CA ILE A 182 -7.52 16.20 6.87
C ILE A 182 -8.19 14.99 7.53
N ASN A 183 -7.40 14.10 8.13
CA ASN A 183 -7.93 12.92 8.81
C ASN A 183 -8.80 13.26 10.04
N GLU A 184 -8.45 14.34 10.73
CA GLU A 184 -9.22 14.89 11.85
C GLU A 184 -10.46 15.72 11.41
N GLY A 185 -10.70 15.82 10.09
CA GLY A 185 -11.81 16.61 9.52
C GLY A 185 -11.57 18.12 9.54
N ASN A 186 -10.32 18.56 9.76
CA ASN A 186 -9.97 19.96 9.77
C ASN A 186 -9.77 20.48 8.32
N THR A 187 -10.43 21.58 7.99
CA THR A 187 -10.37 22.19 6.66
C THR A 187 -9.31 23.29 6.52
N LYS A 188 -8.68 23.70 7.64
CA LYS A 188 -7.63 24.74 7.62
C LYS A 188 -6.29 24.09 7.36
N LEU A 189 -5.85 24.11 6.09
CA LEU A 189 -4.59 23.55 5.65
C LEU A 189 -3.51 24.63 5.57
N TYR A 190 -2.27 24.23 5.74
CA TYR A 190 -1.08 25.08 5.65
C TYR A 190 -0.39 24.82 4.31
N PHE A 191 0.00 25.89 3.63
CA PHE A 191 0.63 25.83 2.31
C PHE A 191 2.06 26.37 2.38
N GLY A 192 2.95 25.75 1.61
CA GLY A 192 4.38 26.08 1.54
C GLY A 192 5.08 25.31 0.42
N PRO A 193 6.41 25.26 0.44
CA PRO A 193 7.16 24.66 -0.68
C PRO A 193 6.87 23.20 -0.95
N ASP A 194 6.56 22.42 0.09
CA ASP A 194 6.28 20.98 0.01
C ASP A 194 4.79 20.63 -0.06
N PHE A 195 3.88 21.60 0.12
CA PHE A 195 2.45 21.42 0.03
C PHE A 195 1.78 22.65 -0.58
N VAL A 196 1.43 22.57 -1.85
CA VAL A 196 0.91 23.71 -2.63
C VAL A 196 -0.52 23.44 -3.04
N PHE A 197 -1.36 24.45 -2.96
CA PHE A 197 -2.71 24.46 -3.51
C PHE A 197 -2.75 25.31 -4.78
N MET A 198 -3.27 24.78 -5.88
CA MET A 198 -3.48 25.49 -7.13
C MET A 198 -4.98 25.48 -7.43
N ALA A 199 -5.63 26.62 -7.24
CA ALA A 199 -7.04 26.79 -7.61
C ALA A 199 -7.22 26.82 -9.13
N SER A 200 -8.33 26.26 -9.59
CA SER A 200 -8.78 26.33 -10.99
C SER A 200 -10.30 26.48 -11.03
N ASP A 201 -10.81 27.20 -12.00
CA ASP A 201 -12.24 27.46 -12.10
C ASP A 201 -12.99 26.30 -12.78
N ASN A 202 -12.29 25.49 -13.55
CA ASN A 202 -12.87 24.35 -14.27
C ASN A 202 -11.81 23.26 -14.53
N GLN A 203 -12.28 22.10 -15.00
CA GLN A 203 -11.41 20.94 -15.26
C GLN A 203 -10.41 21.16 -16.41
N ALA A 204 -10.72 21.97 -17.40
CA ALA A 204 -9.81 22.25 -18.51
C ALA A 204 -8.60 23.06 -18.02
N GLU A 205 -8.83 24.12 -17.27
CA GLU A 205 -7.78 24.90 -16.62
C GLU A 205 -6.95 24.05 -15.64
N ALA A 206 -7.63 23.18 -14.86
CA ALA A 206 -6.94 22.26 -13.97
C ALA A 206 -5.99 21.32 -14.73
N ALA A 207 -6.44 20.76 -15.85
CA ALA A 207 -5.64 19.89 -16.71
C ALA A 207 -4.39 20.60 -17.27
N GLU A 208 -4.56 21.82 -17.79
CA GLU A 208 -3.44 22.63 -18.30
C GLU A 208 -2.40 22.89 -17.20
N ARG A 209 -2.84 23.29 -16.01
CA ARG A 209 -1.94 23.54 -14.86
C ARG A 209 -1.24 22.27 -14.39
N ILE A 210 -1.95 21.13 -14.34
CA ILE A 210 -1.37 19.82 -13.97
C ILE A 210 -0.31 19.42 -14.98
N ILE A 211 -0.60 19.50 -16.29
CA ILE A 211 0.34 19.13 -17.35
C ILE A 211 1.59 20.02 -17.29
N ALA A 212 1.40 21.32 -17.19
CA ALA A 212 2.52 22.28 -17.12
C ALA A 212 3.41 22.02 -15.88
N ARG A 213 2.79 21.75 -14.73
CA ARG A 213 3.53 21.41 -13.50
C ARG A 213 4.25 20.08 -13.63
N TYR A 214 3.58 19.05 -14.14
CA TYR A 214 4.16 17.73 -14.34
C TYR A 214 5.38 17.78 -15.26
N CYS A 215 5.27 18.44 -16.41
CA CYS A 215 6.39 18.58 -17.36
C CYS A 215 7.61 19.27 -16.73
N ARG A 216 7.39 20.27 -15.88
CA ARG A 216 8.48 20.94 -15.14
C ARG A 216 9.14 19.99 -14.14
N GLU A 217 8.34 19.32 -13.32
CA GLU A 217 8.85 18.43 -12.29
C GLU A 217 9.61 17.23 -12.86
N ILE A 218 9.13 16.63 -13.96
CA ILE A 218 9.85 15.52 -14.61
C ILE A 218 11.16 15.96 -15.23
N ALA A 219 11.26 17.20 -15.72
CA ALA A 219 12.51 17.75 -16.24
C ALA A 219 13.58 17.90 -15.14
N GLU A 220 13.16 18.20 -13.90
CA GLU A 220 14.05 18.38 -12.77
C GLU A 220 14.38 17.06 -12.05
N SER A 221 13.37 16.18 -11.88
CA SER A 221 13.45 15.02 -10.99
C SER A 221 13.45 13.67 -11.71
N GLY A 222 13.05 13.64 -12.99
CA GLY A 222 12.84 12.41 -13.76
C GLY A 222 11.42 11.85 -13.61
N ILE A 223 10.98 11.13 -14.65
CA ILE A 223 9.60 10.63 -14.80
C ILE A 223 9.18 9.63 -13.69
N ASP A 224 10.12 8.86 -13.17
CA ASP A 224 9.84 7.86 -12.14
C ASP A 224 9.59 8.46 -10.74
N ARG A 225 9.88 9.75 -10.57
CA ARG A 225 9.76 10.45 -9.29
C ARG A 225 8.51 11.30 -9.17
N VAL A 226 7.79 11.50 -10.26
CA VAL A 226 6.61 12.36 -10.30
C VAL A 226 5.38 11.55 -10.68
N GLN A 227 4.29 11.75 -9.96
CA GLN A 227 3.04 11.04 -10.18
C GLN A 227 1.85 11.99 -10.10
N ILE A 228 0.90 11.84 -11.02
CA ILE A 228 -0.38 12.51 -10.98
C ILE A 228 -1.43 11.53 -10.44
N LEU A 229 -2.28 12.00 -9.55
CA LEU A 229 -3.45 11.29 -9.06
C LEU A 229 -4.69 12.05 -9.50
N SER A 230 -5.65 11.36 -10.11
CA SER A 230 -6.93 11.95 -10.49
C SER A 230 -8.08 11.14 -9.89
N PRO A 231 -9.15 11.81 -9.36
CA PRO A 231 -10.33 11.11 -8.86
C PRO A 231 -11.20 10.55 -10.00
N PHE A 232 -11.01 11.02 -11.25
CA PHE A 232 -11.79 10.61 -12.41
C PHE A 232 -10.96 9.74 -13.35
N ARG A 233 -11.55 8.64 -13.83
CA ARG A 233 -10.88 7.77 -14.79
C ARG A 233 -10.93 8.35 -16.20
N SER A 234 -12.13 8.62 -16.71
CA SER A 234 -12.40 9.00 -18.11
C SER A 234 -13.22 10.27 -18.26
N GLU A 235 -13.87 10.75 -17.18
CA GLU A 235 -14.78 11.90 -17.26
C GLU A 235 -14.05 13.23 -17.04
N GLY A 236 -14.12 14.10 -18.06
CA GLY A 236 -13.60 15.47 -18.03
C GLY A 236 -12.11 15.58 -18.35
N ALA A 237 -11.66 16.80 -18.62
CA ALA A 237 -10.31 17.10 -19.09
C ALA A 237 -9.20 16.73 -18.09
N ALA A 238 -9.49 16.77 -16.79
CA ALA A 238 -8.56 16.37 -15.72
C ALA A 238 -8.66 14.88 -15.34
N SER A 239 -9.29 14.05 -16.16
CA SER A 239 -9.36 12.61 -15.95
C SER A 239 -8.03 11.92 -16.22
N ALA A 240 -7.84 10.75 -15.63
CA ALA A 240 -6.60 9.99 -15.80
C ALA A 240 -6.32 9.63 -17.27
N GLU A 241 -7.35 9.30 -18.05
CA GLU A 241 -7.22 8.96 -19.47
C GLU A 241 -6.81 10.18 -20.30
N GLN A 242 -7.49 11.31 -20.12
CA GLN A 242 -7.19 12.54 -20.87
C GLN A 242 -5.80 13.11 -20.52
N LEU A 243 -5.45 13.13 -19.23
CA LEU A 243 -4.12 13.56 -18.79
C LEU A 243 -3.01 12.65 -19.31
N ASN A 244 -3.22 11.32 -19.33
CA ASN A 244 -2.23 10.39 -19.91
C ASN A 244 -2.02 10.63 -21.41
N GLU A 245 -3.09 10.88 -22.16
CA GLU A 245 -3.02 11.15 -23.59
C GLU A 245 -2.27 12.46 -23.86
N ALA A 246 -2.68 13.56 -23.23
CA ALA A 246 -2.05 14.86 -23.42
C ALA A 246 -0.57 14.88 -22.99
N ILE A 247 -0.23 14.27 -21.85
CA ILE A 247 1.15 14.22 -21.36
C ILE A 247 2.01 13.33 -22.26
N ARG A 248 1.47 12.23 -22.77
CA ARG A 248 2.19 11.33 -23.69
C ARG A 248 2.61 12.07 -24.96
N GLU A 249 1.75 12.91 -25.52
CA GLU A 249 2.08 13.72 -26.71
C GLU A 249 3.23 14.69 -26.46
N VAL A 250 3.31 15.26 -25.25
CA VAL A 250 4.35 16.22 -24.88
C VAL A 250 5.66 15.53 -24.52
N VAL A 251 5.60 14.46 -23.73
CA VAL A 251 6.79 13.82 -23.15
C VAL A 251 7.39 12.77 -24.10
N ASN A 252 6.57 12.11 -24.89
CA ASN A 252 6.98 11.08 -25.83
C ASN A 252 6.17 11.16 -27.14
N PRO A 253 6.35 12.25 -27.93
CA PRO A 253 5.63 12.42 -29.18
C PRO A 253 5.97 11.32 -30.19
N PHE A 254 4.98 10.96 -31.01
CA PHE A 254 5.18 10.00 -32.11
C PHE A 254 6.21 10.58 -33.11
N ARG A 255 7.32 9.89 -33.31
CA ARG A 255 8.33 10.24 -34.30
C ARG A 255 8.23 9.43 -35.59
N SER A 256 7.67 8.22 -35.56
CA SER A 256 7.38 7.40 -36.74
C SER A 256 6.42 6.28 -36.43
N ALA A 257 5.79 5.67 -37.44
CA ALA A 257 4.87 4.53 -37.30
C ALA A 257 5.56 3.23 -36.83
N GLU A 258 6.87 3.17 -36.81
CA GLU A 258 7.67 2.00 -36.41
C GLU A 258 8.08 2.01 -34.91
N GLU A 259 7.91 3.13 -34.22
CA GLU A 259 8.23 3.26 -32.78
C GLU A 259 7.01 3.07 -31.90
N GLU A 260 6.45 1.85 -31.88
CA GLU A 260 5.26 1.54 -31.06
C GLU A 260 5.54 1.23 -29.59
N ILE A 261 6.79 1.14 -29.15
CA ILE A 261 7.14 0.92 -27.73
C ILE A 261 7.25 2.26 -27.02
N LYS A 262 6.14 2.71 -26.43
CA LYS A 262 6.11 3.95 -25.66
C LYS A 262 6.30 3.70 -24.18
N ILE A 263 7.24 4.45 -23.60
CA ILE A 263 7.34 4.58 -22.15
C ILE A 263 6.04 5.25 -21.68
N GLY A 264 5.14 4.47 -21.07
CA GLY A 264 3.83 4.95 -20.67
C GLY A 264 3.92 5.87 -19.46
N VAL A 265 3.51 7.13 -19.64
CA VAL A 265 3.12 7.96 -18.52
C VAL A 265 1.89 7.33 -17.86
N LYS A 266 1.92 7.15 -16.54
CA LYS A 266 0.81 6.57 -15.80
C LYS A 266 0.21 7.63 -14.88
N VAL A 267 -0.98 8.06 -15.18
CA VAL A 267 -1.85 8.77 -14.24
C VAL A 267 -2.71 7.73 -13.53
N PHE A 268 -2.70 7.74 -12.22
CA PHE A 268 -3.45 6.80 -11.41
C PHE A 268 -4.74 7.44 -10.91
N ARG A 269 -5.83 6.68 -10.97
CA ARG A 269 -7.07 7.03 -10.29
C ARG A 269 -6.93 6.75 -8.80
N VAL A 270 -7.33 7.70 -7.97
CA VAL A 270 -7.61 7.46 -6.54
C VAL A 270 -9.04 6.97 -6.44
N ASN A 271 -9.22 5.78 -5.89
CA ASN A 271 -10.56 5.22 -5.63
C ASN A 271 -11.11 5.73 -4.31
#